data_4b67255ad4af88be0fcd7bd2217b0631
#
_entry.id   4b67255ad4af88be0fcd7bd2217b0631
#
_cell.length_a   1.000
_cell.length_b   1.000
_cell.length_c   1.000
_cell.angle_alpha   90.00
_cell.angle_beta   90.00
_cell.angle_gamma   90.00
#
_symmetry.space_group_name_H-M   'P 1'
#
loop_
_entity.id
_entity.type
_entity.pdbx_description
1 polymer ?
#
loop_
_entity_poly.entity_id
_entity_poly.type
_entity_poly.pdbx_seq_one_letter_code
_entity_poly.pdbx_strand_id
1 'polypeptide(L)'
;MEHTAQISEHASPFDLEMLLAVQPDVLIVNSAMAAHKYSLEIEEQLAEAGIKIILIDVPGKDPEKSVQQTMKILGDLFQEKEKANEVINFIDKQYSLITKNLKNIKYKPTVYYEKSGYSEVFGPTATSKSGWGIIINIAGGKNIADEILGDKPVSKGGGNTIDPEFVLKNNPDFIILSGVNDGWLDSSKEKKNCKFDIVNRNGWKDLKAIKNKNLYEFAHSTSRSIYGFYPSFC
;
A
#
# COMPACT_ATOMS: atom_id res chain seq x y z
N MET A 1 -11.58 9.06 -26.57
CA MET A 1 -10.61 8.44 -25.64
C MET A 1 -9.50 7.91 -26.51
N GLU A 2 -8.30 8.45 -26.41
CA GLU A 2 -7.14 7.88 -27.07
C GLU A 2 -6.92 6.46 -26.50
N HIS A 3 -6.74 5.49 -27.38
CA HIS A 3 -6.46 4.12 -26.97
C HIS A 3 -5.04 4.06 -26.41
N THR A 4 -4.90 3.89 -25.11
CA THR A 4 -3.59 3.59 -24.50
C THR A 4 -3.22 2.15 -24.81
N ALA A 5 -2.01 1.91 -25.31
CA ALA A 5 -1.49 0.58 -25.56
C ALA A 5 -1.22 -0.13 -24.21
N GLN A 6 -1.61 -1.39 -24.12
CA GLN A 6 -1.32 -2.21 -22.94
C GLN A 6 0.02 -2.93 -23.15
N ILE A 7 1.04 -2.56 -22.35
CA ILE A 7 2.40 -3.09 -22.44
C ILE A 7 2.71 -4.21 -21.44
N SER A 8 1.79 -4.49 -20.52
CA SER A 8 1.92 -5.57 -19.54
C SER A 8 0.57 -5.87 -18.89
N GLU A 9 0.35 -7.11 -18.49
CA GLU A 9 -0.78 -7.54 -17.67
C GLU A 9 -0.30 -7.92 -16.26
N HIS A 10 -0.84 -7.25 -15.23
CA HIS A 10 -0.49 -7.50 -13.84
C HIS A 10 1.03 -7.45 -13.58
N ALA A 11 1.60 -8.50 -12.97
CA ALA A 11 3.02 -8.63 -12.68
C ALA A 11 3.74 -9.52 -13.70
N SER A 12 3.36 -9.44 -14.98
CA SER A 12 3.98 -10.17 -16.08
C SER A 12 5.12 -9.38 -16.73
N PRO A 13 6.00 -10.02 -17.50
CA PRO A 13 6.99 -9.34 -18.33
C PRO A 13 6.35 -8.31 -19.26
N PHE A 14 7.13 -7.31 -19.67
CA PHE A 14 6.67 -6.33 -20.65
C PHE A 14 6.56 -6.95 -22.04
N ASP A 15 5.55 -6.52 -22.79
CA ASP A 15 5.46 -6.77 -24.22
C ASP A 15 6.44 -5.82 -24.93
N LEU A 16 7.62 -6.36 -25.28
CA LEU A 16 8.69 -5.60 -25.93
C LEU A 16 8.27 -5.13 -27.33
N GLU A 17 7.55 -5.96 -28.10
CA GLU A 17 7.10 -5.57 -29.44
C GLU A 17 6.15 -4.38 -29.37
N MET A 18 5.23 -4.39 -28.41
CA MET A 18 4.33 -3.28 -28.17
C MET A 18 5.06 -2.03 -27.68
N LEU A 19 6.05 -2.16 -26.78
CA LEU A 19 6.88 -1.04 -26.34
C LEU A 19 7.62 -0.39 -27.51
N LEU A 20 8.24 -1.20 -28.36
CA LEU A 20 8.95 -0.71 -29.54
C LEU A 20 8.00 -0.09 -30.57
N ALA A 21 6.78 -0.61 -30.70
CA ALA A 21 5.76 -0.05 -31.60
C ALA A 21 5.23 1.31 -31.14
N VAL A 22 5.06 1.51 -29.82
CA VAL A 22 4.61 2.78 -29.22
C VAL A 22 5.71 3.84 -29.24
N GLN A 23 6.99 3.44 -29.25
CA GLN A 23 8.16 4.31 -29.24
C GLN A 23 8.10 5.42 -28.18
N PRO A 24 7.90 5.11 -26.88
CA PRO A 24 7.91 6.12 -25.84
C PRO A 24 9.33 6.67 -25.62
N ASP A 25 9.46 7.94 -25.23
CA ASP A 25 10.75 8.50 -24.84
C ASP A 25 11.28 7.87 -23.53
N VAL A 26 10.37 7.49 -22.64
CA VAL A 26 10.69 6.95 -21.31
C VAL A 26 9.73 5.83 -20.88
N LEU A 27 10.29 4.84 -20.21
CA LEU A 27 9.56 3.81 -19.46
C LEU A 27 9.72 4.06 -17.96
N ILE A 28 8.62 4.43 -17.27
CA ILE A 28 8.65 4.66 -15.83
C ILE A 28 8.29 3.37 -15.11
N VAL A 29 9.15 2.92 -14.22
CA VAL A 29 9.04 1.63 -13.53
C VAL A 29 9.17 1.81 -12.03
N ASN A 30 8.31 1.10 -11.27
CA ASN A 30 8.46 1.05 -9.82
C ASN A 30 9.56 0.06 -9.41
N SER A 31 10.62 0.57 -8.75
CA SER A 31 11.80 -0.20 -8.37
C SER A 31 11.53 -1.33 -7.37
N ALA A 32 10.44 -1.22 -6.59
CA ALA A 32 10.05 -2.23 -5.59
C ALA A 32 9.20 -3.38 -6.16
N MET A 33 8.84 -3.31 -7.44
CA MET A 33 7.94 -4.26 -8.11
C MET A 33 8.67 -5.21 -9.06
N ALA A 34 7.99 -6.30 -9.45
CA ALA A 34 8.49 -7.23 -10.47
C ALA A 34 8.82 -6.55 -11.82
N ALA A 35 8.13 -5.45 -12.13
CA ALA A 35 8.37 -4.63 -13.31
C ALA A 35 9.84 -4.15 -13.42
N HIS A 36 10.49 -3.84 -12.29
CA HIS A 36 11.92 -3.47 -12.31
C HIS A 36 12.80 -4.62 -12.84
N LYS A 37 12.57 -5.85 -12.37
CA LYS A 37 13.28 -7.02 -12.87
C LYS A 37 13.07 -7.19 -14.37
N TYR A 38 11.82 -7.11 -14.84
CA TYR A 38 11.49 -7.25 -16.25
C TYR A 38 12.08 -6.12 -17.11
N SER A 39 12.16 -4.90 -16.60
CA SER A 39 12.79 -3.79 -17.33
C SER A 39 14.28 -4.00 -17.54
N LEU A 40 14.98 -4.60 -16.55
CA LEU A 40 16.39 -4.96 -16.69
C LEU A 40 16.64 -6.06 -17.72
N GLU A 41 15.70 -6.99 -17.88
CA GLU A 41 15.80 -8.08 -18.88
C GLU A 41 15.75 -7.58 -20.34
N ILE A 42 15.19 -6.38 -20.56
CA ILE A 42 15.04 -5.76 -21.89
C ILE A 42 15.76 -4.40 -22.01
N GLU A 43 16.64 -4.07 -21.07
CA GLU A 43 17.30 -2.76 -20.98
C GLU A 43 18.10 -2.42 -22.24
N GLU A 44 18.86 -3.38 -22.77
CA GLU A 44 19.67 -3.20 -23.98
C GLU A 44 18.79 -2.87 -25.19
N GLN A 45 17.71 -3.63 -25.41
CA GLN A 45 16.80 -3.40 -26.53
C GLN A 45 16.09 -2.05 -26.42
N LEU A 46 15.73 -1.62 -25.19
CA LEU A 46 15.15 -0.31 -24.97
C LEU A 46 16.16 0.81 -25.23
N ALA A 47 17.42 0.64 -24.81
CA ALA A 47 18.48 1.60 -25.05
C ALA A 47 18.79 1.76 -26.54
N GLU A 48 18.85 0.65 -27.30
CA GLU A 48 19.01 0.66 -28.76
C GLU A 48 17.86 1.39 -29.48
N ALA A 49 16.64 1.29 -28.94
CA ALA A 49 15.47 2.01 -29.44
C ALA A 49 15.38 3.48 -28.95
N GLY A 50 16.34 3.94 -28.12
CA GLY A 50 16.34 5.28 -27.56
C GLY A 50 15.41 5.48 -26.39
N ILE A 51 14.80 4.43 -25.84
CA ILE A 51 13.85 4.47 -24.73
C ILE A 51 14.61 4.43 -23.42
N LYS A 52 14.41 5.44 -22.56
CA LYS A 52 15.08 5.55 -21.24
C LYS A 52 14.23 4.91 -20.16
N ILE A 53 14.86 4.16 -19.23
CA ILE A 53 14.19 3.62 -18.04
C ILE A 53 14.35 4.60 -16.89
N ILE A 54 13.24 4.98 -16.25
CA ILE A 54 13.21 5.81 -15.05
C ILE A 54 12.62 5.01 -13.91
N LEU A 55 13.43 4.85 -12.84
CA LEU A 55 13.01 4.13 -11.64
C LEU A 55 12.42 5.11 -10.62
N ILE A 56 11.23 4.79 -10.13
CA ILE A 56 10.60 5.46 -9.00
C ILE A 56 10.37 4.46 -7.87
N ASP A 57 10.37 4.90 -6.62
CA ASP A 57 10.13 4.06 -5.44
C ASP A 57 8.89 4.54 -4.68
N VAL A 58 7.72 4.06 -5.09
CA VAL A 58 6.42 4.47 -4.50
C VAL A 58 5.52 3.25 -4.26
N PRO A 59 5.00 3.08 -3.05
CA PRO A 59 5.48 3.66 -1.80
C PRO A 59 6.77 2.98 -1.35
N GLY A 60 7.79 3.76 -1.05
CA GLY A 60 9.07 3.25 -0.54
C GLY A 60 9.02 2.83 0.93
N LYS A 61 10.16 2.41 1.46
CA LYS A 61 10.31 2.09 2.89
C LYS A 61 10.07 3.29 3.80
N ASP A 62 10.39 4.49 3.32
CA ASP A 62 10.08 5.77 3.93
C ASP A 62 9.08 6.48 3.01
N PRO A 63 7.78 6.40 3.28
CA PRO A 63 6.75 6.92 2.38
C PRO A 63 6.87 8.42 2.12
N GLU A 64 7.24 9.20 3.13
CA GLU A 64 7.40 10.65 3.00
C GLU A 64 8.53 10.98 2.01
N LYS A 65 9.72 10.42 2.23
CA LYS A 65 10.88 10.64 1.35
C LYS A 65 10.67 10.08 -0.06
N SER A 66 10.05 8.92 -0.18
CA SER A 66 9.82 8.31 -1.50
C SER A 66 8.88 9.16 -2.36
N VAL A 67 7.87 9.79 -1.75
CA VAL A 67 7.00 10.73 -2.45
C VAL A 67 7.76 11.97 -2.88
N GLN A 68 8.55 12.59 -1.99
CA GLN A 68 9.35 13.75 -2.32
C GLN A 68 10.31 13.48 -3.48
N GLN A 69 11.02 12.36 -3.45
CA GLN A 69 11.95 11.96 -4.51
C GLN A 69 11.23 11.71 -5.83
N THR A 70 10.12 10.97 -5.79
CA THR A 70 9.32 10.69 -6.98
C THR A 70 8.78 11.97 -7.61
N MET A 71 8.25 12.90 -6.81
CA MET A 71 7.75 14.17 -7.32
C MET A 71 8.86 15.02 -7.93
N LYS A 72 10.06 15.03 -7.35
CA LYS A 72 11.22 15.72 -7.94
C LYS A 72 11.60 15.13 -9.29
N ILE A 73 11.70 13.79 -9.38
CA ILE A 73 12.01 13.09 -10.64
C ILE A 73 10.97 13.44 -11.71
N LEU A 74 9.68 13.34 -11.38
CA LEU A 74 8.61 13.65 -12.33
C LEU A 74 8.56 15.14 -12.70
N GLY A 75 8.77 16.03 -11.73
CA GLY A 75 8.84 17.48 -11.96
C GLY A 75 10.00 17.88 -12.88
N ASP A 76 11.15 17.23 -12.75
CA ASP A 76 12.29 17.45 -13.65
C ASP A 76 12.03 16.85 -15.04
N LEU A 77 11.49 15.64 -15.10
CA LEU A 77 11.18 14.93 -16.35
C LEU A 77 10.19 15.68 -17.24
N PHE A 78 9.10 16.14 -16.63
CA PHE A 78 8.03 16.83 -17.34
C PHE A 78 8.15 18.37 -17.32
N GLN A 79 9.24 18.91 -16.77
CA GLN A 79 9.48 20.35 -16.62
C GLN A 79 8.37 21.08 -15.81
N GLU A 80 7.77 20.35 -14.85
CA GLU A 80 6.65 20.81 -14.01
C GLU A 80 7.06 20.93 -12.54
N LYS A 81 8.22 21.56 -12.28
CA LYS A 81 8.81 21.67 -10.92
C LYS A 81 7.89 22.37 -9.92
N GLU A 82 7.14 23.38 -10.37
CA GLU A 82 6.22 24.10 -9.49
C GLU A 82 5.10 23.19 -9.00
N LYS A 83 4.46 22.44 -9.89
CA LYS A 83 3.43 21.45 -9.53
C LYS A 83 3.96 20.35 -8.65
N ALA A 84 5.19 19.87 -8.93
CA ALA A 84 5.84 18.88 -8.09
C ALA A 84 6.05 19.41 -6.67
N ASN A 85 6.51 20.66 -6.51
CA ASN A 85 6.69 21.31 -5.22
C ASN A 85 5.37 21.55 -4.48
N GLU A 86 4.29 21.88 -5.17
CA GLU A 86 2.96 22.00 -4.55
C GLU A 86 2.54 20.66 -3.90
N VAL A 87 2.71 19.54 -4.61
CA VAL A 87 2.40 18.21 -4.08
C VAL A 87 3.30 17.87 -2.90
N ILE A 88 4.61 18.12 -2.98
CA ILE A 88 5.56 17.88 -1.90
C ILE A 88 5.14 18.68 -0.65
N ASN A 89 4.93 19.97 -0.79
CA ASN A 89 4.55 20.86 0.31
C ASN A 89 3.22 20.44 0.97
N PHE A 90 2.27 20.01 0.15
CA PHE A 90 1.00 19.50 0.66
C PHE A 90 1.22 18.26 1.55
N ILE A 91 1.98 17.28 1.08
CA ILE A 91 2.26 16.04 1.81
C ILE A 91 3.07 16.32 3.07
N ASP A 92 4.12 17.14 3.00
CA ASP A 92 4.94 17.54 4.15
C ASP A 92 4.08 18.20 5.26
N LYS A 93 3.13 19.04 4.85
CA LYS A 93 2.19 19.65 5.77
C LYS A 93 1.33 18.60 6.50
N GLN A 94 0.88 17.54 5.80
CA GLN A 94 0.09 16.48 6.43
C GLN A 94 0.93 15.67 7.41
N TYR A 95 2.14 15.26 7.03
CA TYR A 95 3.06 14.56 7.94
C TYR A 95 3.39 15.40 9.18
N SER A 96 3.65 16.70 8.99
CA SER A 96 3.88 17.63 10.09
C SER A 96 2.69 17.74 11.03
N LEU A 97 1.46 17.75 10.50
CA LEU A 97 0.24 17.78 11.28
C LEU A 97 0.09 16.52 12.15
N ILE A 98 0.33 15.34 11.56
CA ILE A 98 0.29 14.06 12.25
C ILE A 98 1.34 14.05 13.36
N THR A 99 2.59 14.36 13.03
CA THR A 99 3.70 14.38 13.98
C THR A 99 3.43 15.33 15.16
N LYS A 100 2.90 16.53 14.87
CA LYS A 100 2.51 17.51 15.89
C LYS A 100 1.44 16.97 16.81
N ASN A 101 0.40 16.34 16.25
CA ASN A 101 -0.72 15.81 17.04
C ASN A 101 -0.30 14.61 17.89
N LEU A 102 0.65 13.79 17.40
CA LEU A 102 1.13 12.62 18.14
C LEU A 102 2.18 12.95 19.22
N LYS A 103 2.82 14.13 19.16
CA LYS A 103 3.96 14.48 20.01
C LYS A 103 3.71 14.29 21.52
N ASN A 104 2.49 14.56 21.97
CA ASN A 104 2.12 14.48 23.39
C ASN A 104 1.31 13.23 23.74
N ILE A 105 1.08 12.34 22.78
CA ILE A 105 0.29 11.13 23.01
C ILE A 105 1.21 10.05 23.57
N LYS A 106 0.97 9.68 24.84
CA LYS A 106 1.74 8.63 25.53
C LYS A 106 1.21 7.23 25.23
N TYR A 107 -0.09 7.10 25.06
CA TYR A 107 -0.73 5.81 24.79
C TYR A 107 -0.72 5.53 23.29
N LYS A 108 -0.16 4.38 22.91
CA LYS A 108 -0.20 3.88 21.54
C LYS A 108 -1.23 2.76 21.47
N PRO A 109 -2.37 2.97 20.80
CA PRO A 109 -3.38 1.93 20.66
C PRO A 109 -2.83 0.72 19.89
N THR A 110 -3.23 -0.47 20.32
CA THR A 110 -2.89 -1.70 19.62
C THR A 110 -3.78 -1.89 18.40
N VAL A 111 -3.17 -2.25 17.28
CA VAL A 111 -3.86 -2.37 15.98
C VAL A 111 -3.58 -3.73 15.38
N TYR A 112 -4.61 -4.43 14.97
CA TYR A 112 -4.54 -5.57 14.07
C TYR A 112 -4.92 -5.16 12.65
N TYR A 113 -4.09 -5.51 11.69
CA TYR A 113 -4.37 -5.33 10.28
C TYR A 113 -4.55 -6.68 9.59
N GLU A 114 -5.56 -6.78 8.73
CA GLU A 114 -5.79 -7.94 7.88
C GLU A 114 -6.14 -7.53 6.46
N LYS A 115 -5.48 -8.15 5.49
CA LYS A 115 -5.86 -8.08 4.08
C LYS A 115 -6.95 -9.10 3.83
N SER A 116 -8.20 -8.66 3.84
CA SER A 116 -9.37 -9.51 3.70
C SER A 116 -9.64 -9.93 2.26
N GLY A 117 -10.37 -11.02 2.08
CA GLY A 117 -10.77 -11.55 0.77
C GLY A 117 -9.73 -12.47 0.10
N TYR A 118 -8.61 -12.78 0.74
CA TYR A 118 -7.59 -13.69 0.22
C TYR A 118 -7.78 -15.14 0.62
N SER A 119 -8.40 -15.37 1.77
CA SER A 119 -8.72 -16.71 2.25
C SER A 119 -10.10 -16.71 2.89
N GLU A 120 -10.69 -17.89 3.01
CA GLU A 120 -12.03 -18.04 3.62
C GLU A 120 -12.00 -17.80 5.13
N VAL A 121 -10.83 -17.92 5.78
CA VAL A 121 -10.72 -17.90 7.23
C VAL A 121 -9.94 -16.69 7.74
N PHE A 122 -8.68 -16.52 7.35
CA PHE A 122 -7.80 -15.44 7.80
C PHE A 122 -6.94 -14.92 6.66
N GLY A 123 -6.95 -13.61 6.48
CA GLY A 123 -6.12 -12.95 5.50
C GLY A 123 -4.68 -12.72 6.00
N PRO A 124 -3.77 -12.40 5.08
CA PRO A 124 -2.42 -12.00 5.44
C PRO A 124 -2.42 -10.65 6.16
N THR A 125 -1.45 -10.48 7.06
CA THR A 125 -1.17 -9.24 7.78
C THR A 125 0.16 -8.63 7.32
N ALA A 126 0.44 -7.40 7.75
CA ALA A 126 1.68 -6.68 7.46
C ALA A 126 2.33 -6.21 8.77
N THR A 127 3.65 -6.26 8.85
CA THR A 127 4.43 -5.64 9.93
C THR A 127 4.64 -4.15 9.66
N SER A 128 5.13 -3.41 10.66
CA SER A 128 5.49 -1.98 10.53
C SER A 128 6.58 -1.69 9.49
N LYS A 129 7.05 -2.71 8.77
CA LYS A 129 8.05 -2.59 7.70
C LYS A 129 7.46 -2.58 6.29
N SER A 130 6.15 -2.74 6.13
CA SER A 130 5.52 -2.80 4.81
C SER A 130 4.06 -2.32 4.80
N GLY A 131 3.67 -1.67 3.72
CA GLY A 131 2.29 -1.33 3.40
C GLY A 131 1.50 -0.70 4.56
N TRP A 132 0.38 -1.31 4.90
CA TRP A 132 -0.50 -0.86 5.99
C TRP A 132 0.18 -0.82 7.37
N GLY A 133 1.15 -1.69 7.62
CA GLY A 133 1.88 -1.67 8.87
C GLY A 133 2.71 -0.39 9.04
N ILE A 134 3.29 0.15 7.96
CA ILE A 134 3.97 1.46 7.97
C ILE A 134 2.97 2.56 8.31
N ILE A 135 1.78 2.55 7.69
CA ILE A 135 0.72 3.54 7.93
C ILE A 135 0.29 3.52 9.39
N ILE A 136 0.06 2.34 9.96
CA ILE A 136 -0.30 2.18 11.38
C ILE A 136 0.76 2.80 12.28
N ASN A 137 2.05 2.56 11.99
CA ASN A 137 3.14 3.09 12.79
C ASN A 137 3.23 4.63 12.69
N ILE A 138 3.11 5.20 11.49
CA ILE A 138 3.10 6.65 11.27
C ILE A 138 1.91 7.30 12.00
N ALA A 139 0.74 6.65 11.98
CA ALA A 139 -0.45 7.10 12.70
C ALA A 139 -0.36 6.94 14.24
N GLY A 140 0.76 6.46 14.77
CA GLY A 140 0.99 6.32 16.20
C GLY A 140 0.41 5.04 16.82
N GLY A 141 -0.07 4.10 16.01
CA GLY A 141 -0.53 2.80 16.47
C GLY A 141 0.63 1.82 16.76
N LYS A 142 0.35 0.82 17.57
CA LYS A 142 1.24 -0.34 17.81
C LYS A 142 0.69 -1.53 17.05
N ASN A 143 1.37 -1.94 15.99
CA ASN A 143 0.97 -3.10 15.20
C ASN A 143 1.27 -4.39 15.96
N ILE A 144 0.23 -5.18 16.30
CA ILE A 144 0.42 -6.43 17.05
C ILE A 144 1.18 -7.50 16.26
N ALA A 145 1.14 -7.44 14.93
CA ALA A 145 1.87 -8.38 14.08
C ALA A 145 3.40 -8.29 14.28
N ASP A 146 3.93 -7.15 14.70
CA ASP A 146 5.36 -6.98 14.94
C ASP A 146 5.90 -7.88 16.06
N GLU A 147 5.07 -8.21 17.06
CA GLU A 147 5.47 -9.04 18.18
C GLU A 147 5.76 -10.49 17.78
N ILE A 148 5.07 -11.01 16.77
CA ILE A 148 5.19 -12.41 16.34
C ILE A 148 5.96 -12.58 15.02
N LEU A 149 5.84 -11.61 14.13
CA LEU A 149 6.47 -11.66 12.82
C LEU A 149 7.84 -10.96 12.81
N GLY A 150 8.00 -9.88 13.60
CA GLY A 150 9.26 -9.14 13.75
C GLY A 150 9.94 -8.83 12.42
N ASP A 151 11.13 -9.40 12.25
CA ASP A 151 11.96 -9.25 11.05
C ASP A 151 11.73 -10.31 9.98
N LYS A 152 10.71 -11.16 10.12
CA LYS A 152 10.43 -12.16 9.11
C LYS A 152 10.20 -11.50 7.77
N PRO A 153 10.83 -12.02 6.69
CA PRO A 153 10.58 -11.49 5.35
C PRO A 153 9.12 -11.68 4.98
N VAL A 154 8.58 -10.73 4.23
CA VAL A 154 7.22 -10.84 3.67
C VAL A 154 7.17 -12.07 2.78
N SER A 155 6.21 -12.96 3.01
CA SER A 155 6.02 -14.16 2.19
C SER A 155 5.74 -13.79 0.73
N LYS A 156 6.13 -14.66 -0.19
CA LYS A 156 5.76 -14.52 -1.62
C LYS A 156 4.22 -14.51 -1.70
N GLY A 157 3.63 -13.41 -2.12
CA GLY A 157 2.18 -13.24 -2.16
C GLY A 157 1.64 -12.10 -1.29
N GLY A 158 2.52 -11.36 -0.60
CA GLY A 158 2.17 -10.05 -0.03
C GLY A 158 1.69 -10.05 1.42
N GLY A 159 2.13 -11.00 2.23
CA GLY A 159 1.89 -10.95 3.68
C GLY A 159 2.07 -12.29 4.36
N ASN A 160 2.15 -12.26 5.68
CA ASN A 160 2.19 -13.45 6.53
C ASN A 160 0.89 -13.52 7.32
N THR A 161 0.34 -14.71 7.50
CA THR A 161 -0.78 -14.92 8.44
C THR A 161 -0.24 -15.05 9.85
N ILE A 162 -1.03 -14.64 10.83
CA ILE A 162 -0.77 -14.90 12.25
C ILE A 162 -1.88 -15.75 12.83
N ASP A 163 -1.56 -16.46 13.91
CA ASP A 163 -2.52 -17.30 14.60
C ASP A 163 -3.69 -16.45 15.14
N PRO A 164 -4.94 -16.82 14.84
CA PRO A 164 -6.11 -16.13 15.38
C PRO A 164 -6.17 -16.07 16.90
N GLU A 165 -5.67 -17.10 17.60
CA GLU A 165 -5.60 -17.13 19.05
C GLU A 165 -4.66 -16.02 19.57
N PHE A 166 -3.60 -15.72 18.84
CA PHE A 166 -2.72 -14.59 19.14
C PHE A 166 -3.49 -13.27 19.07
N VAL A 167 -4.35 -13.08 18.04
CA VAL A 167 -5.19 -11.87 17.92
C VAL A 167 -6.17 -11.78 19.08
N LEU A 168 -6.84 -12.87 19.44
CA LEU A 168 -7.76 -12.94 20.57
C LEU A 168 -7.06 -12.61 21.90
N LYS A 169 -5.88 -13.16 22.13
CA LYS A 169 -5.07 -12.92 23.33
C LYS A 169 -4.62 -11.47 23.45
N ASN A 170 -4.19 -10.86 22.34
CA ASN A 170 -3.77 -9.45 22.32
C ASN A 170 -4.92 -8.48 22.43
N ASN A 171 -6.14 -8.91 22.05
CA ASN A 171 -7.36 -8.12 22.17
C ASN A 171 -7.18 -6.66 21.70
N PRO A 172 -6.90 -6.42 20.40
CA PRO A 172 -6.49 -5.12 19.89
C PRO A 172 -7.56 -4.06 20.08
N ASP A 173 -7.12 -2.79 20.22
CA ASP A 173 -8.02 -1.64 20.33
C ASP A 173 -8.69 -1.27 19.01
N PHE A 174 -8.00 -1.57 17.87
CA PHE A 174 -8.47 -1.32 16.52
C PHE A 174 -8.23 -2.51 15.62
N ILE A 175 -9.14 -2.73 14.67
CA ILE A 175 -8.98 -3.67 13.56
C ILE A 175 -9.12 -2.90 12.26
N ILE A 176 -8.13 -3.04 11.38
CA ILE A 176 -8.12 -2.45 10.04
C ILE A 176 -8.16 -3.57 9.01
N LEU A 177 -9.11 -3.48 8.10
CA LEU A 177 -9.25 -4.40 6.98
C LEU A 177 -8.93 -3.66 5.68
N SER A 178 -8.18 -4.29 4.78
CA SER A 178 -8.10 -3.83 3.41
C SER A 178 -8.64 -4.91 2.47
N GLY A 179 -9.67 -4.57 1.69
CA GLY A 179 -10.26 -5.50 0.72
C GLY A 179 -9.36 -5.75 -0.48
N VAL A 180 -9.38 -6.96 -1.03
CA VAL A 180 -8.66 -7.31 -2.27
C VAL A 180 -9.47 -6.94 -3.50
N ASN A 181 -10.77 -7.03 -3.38
CA ASN A 181 -11.68 -6.70 -4.47
C ASN A 181 -12.15 -5.25 -4.29
N ASP A 182 -11.94 -4.42 -5.32
CA ASP A 182 -12.49 -3.06 -5.41
C ASP A 182 -14.03 -3.02 -5.42
N GLY A 183 -14.68 -4.16 -5.16
CA GLY A 183 -16.12 -4.34 -5.16
C GLY A 183 -16.90 -3.51 -4.16
N TRP A 184 -16.25 -2.81 -3.25
CA TRP A 184 -16.90 -1.85 -2.36
C TRP A 184 -17.03 -0.43 -2.94
N LEU A 185 -16.37 -0.16 -4.07
CA LEU A 185 -16.68 1.01 -4.90
C LEU A 185 -17.83 0.72 -5.87
N ASP A 186 -18.17 -0.56 -6.11
CA ASP A 186 -19.26 -0.98 -6.99
C ASP A 186 -20.45 -1.49 -6.14
N SER A 187 -21.46 -0.63 -5.98
CA SER A 187 -22.69 -0.97 -5.25
C SER A 187 -23.55 -2.04 -5.91
N SER A 188 -23.25 -2.43 -7.16
CA SER A 188 -24.03 -3.38 -7.96
C SER A 188 -23.62 -4.84 -7.75
N LYS A 189 -22.44 -5.12 -7.16
CA LYS A 189 -21.97 -6.49 -6.90
C LYS A 189 -22.32 -6.90 -5.48
N GLU A 190 -22.81 -8.14 -5.29
CA GLU A 190 -22.95 -8.75 -3.97
C GLU A 190 -21.62 -8.68 -3.23
N LYS A 191 -21.53 -7.77 -2.27
CA LYS A 191 -20.33 -7.57 -1.48
C LYS A 191 -20.21 -8.72 -0.50
N LYS A 192 -19.12 -9.49 -0.60
CA LYS A 192 -18.62 -10.22 0.55
C LYS A 192 -18.32 -9.17 1.63
N ASN A 193 -19.17 -9.09 2.63
CA ASN A 193 -19.01 -8.09 3.68
C ASN A 193 -17.91 -8.57 4.64
N CYS A 194 -16.68 -8.15 4.35
CA CYS A 194 -15.51 -8.56 5.13
C CYS A 194 -15.65 -8.24 6.62
N LYS A 195 -16.36 -7.16 6.97
CA LYS A 195 -16.67 -6.85 8.38
C LYS A 195 -17.58 -7.89 9.00
N PHE A 196 -18.59 -8.34 8.26
CA PHE A 196 -19.51 -9.37 8.73
C PHE A 196 -18.78 -10.69 8.98
N ASP A 197 -17.93 -11.11 8.04
CA ASP A 197 -17.16 -12.35 8.15
C ASP A 197 -16.26 -12.32 9.38
N ILE A 198 -15.55 -11.20 9.61
CA ILE A 198 -14.66 -11.01 10.75
C ILE A 198 -15.41 -11.04 12.08
N VAL A 199 -16.52 -10.33 12.21
CA VAL A 199 -17.31 -10.29 13.46
C VAL A 199 -17.87 -11.65 13.82
N ASN A 200 -18.20 -12.48 12.81
CA ASN A 200 -18.77 -13.81 13.02
C ASN A 200 -17.72 -14.92 13.26
N ARG A 201 -16.44 -14.62 13.24
CA ARG A 201 -15.41 -15.57 13.65
C ARG A 201 -15.58 -15.94 15.14
N ASN A 202 -15.24 -17.18 15.46
CA ASN A 202 -15.38 -17.67 16.84
C ASN A 202 -14.54 -16.83 17.82
N GLY A 203 -15.18 -16.32 18.87
CA GLY A 203 -14.55 -15.49 19.91
C GLY A 203 -14.31 -14.01 19.53
N TRP A 204 -14.46 -13.62 18.26
CA TRP A 204 -14.12 -12.27 17.80
C TRP A 204 -15.13 -11.21 18.22
N LYS A 205 -16.39 -11.58 18.46
CA LYS A 205 -17.43 -10.66 18.97
C LYS A 205 -17.05 -9.98 20.29
N ASP A 206 -16.16 -10.62 21.06
CA ASP A 206 -15.72 -10.16 22.37
C ASP A 206 -14.51 -9.24 22.34
N LEU A 207 -13.85 -9.10 21.20
CA LEU A 207 -12.71 -8.19 21.04
C LEU A 207 -13.08 -6.73 21.31
N LYS A 208 -12.19 -6.00 21.99
CA LYS A 208 -12.35 -4.56 22.27
C LYS A 208 -12.68 -3.76 21.01
N ALA A 209 -11.95 -4.03 19.90
CA ALA A 209 -12.16 -3.35 18.63
C ALA A 209 -13.59 -3.51 18.13
N ILE A 210 -14.18 -4.70 18.28
CA ILE A 210 -15.56 -4.97 17.85
C ILE A 210 -16.58 -4.30 18.78
N LYS A 211 -16.44 -4.50 20.09
CA LYS A 211 -17.34 -3.89 21.12
C LYS A 211 -17.34 -2.37 21.04
N ASN A 212 -16.21 -1.76 20.78
CA ASN A 212 -16.05 -0.30 20.68
C ASN A 212 -16.31 0.26 19.28
N LYS A 213 -16.73 -0.57 18.32
CA LYS A 213 -16.95 -0.19 16.91
C LYS A 213 -15.69 0.35 16.20
N ASN A 214 -14.51 -0.09 16.62
CA ASN A 214 -13.21 0.27 16.07
C ASN A 214 -12.76 -0.73 14.99
N LEU A 215 -13.68 -1.18 14.15
CA LEU A 215 -13.45 -2.02 12.98
C LEU A 215 -13.61 -1.17 11.73
N TYR A 216 -12.51 -0.90 11.06
CA TYR A 216 -12.45 -0.05 9.86
C TYR A 216 -12.05 -0.86 8.64
N GLU A 217 -12.59 -0.47 7.51
CA GLU A 217 -12.32 -1.08 6.23
C GLU A 217 -11.89 0.00 5.23
N PHE A 218 -10.76 -0.24 4.54
CA PHE A 218 -10.18 0.68 3.57
C PHE A 218 -9.94 -0.01 2.24
N ALA A 219 -9.91 0.77 1.14
CA ALA A 219 -9.54 0.26 -0.18
C ALA A 219 -8.10 -0.26 -0.17
N HIS A 220 -7.89 -1.39 -0.86
CA HIS A 220 -6.54 -1.91 -1.02
C HIS A 220 -5.62 -0.90 -1.72
N SER A 221 -6.15 -0.18 -2.69
CA SER A 221 -5.48 0.92 -3.40
C SER A 221 -5.03 2.06 -2.48
N THR A 222 -5.68 2.26 -1.31
CA THR A 222 -5.34 3.33 -0.37
C THR A 222 -3.88 3.29 0.08
N SER A 223 -3.28 2.11 0.23
CA SER A 223 -1.87 1.96 0.63
C SER A 223 -0.89 1.87 -0.54
N ARG A 224 -1.34 2.08 -1.79
CA ARG A 224 -0.53 1.80 -2.98
C ARG A 224 -0.22 2.99 -3.86
N SER A 225 -0.73 4.16 -3.54
CA SER A 225 -0.49 5.38 -4.31
C SER A 225 0.20 6.44 -3.48
N ILE A 226 0.74 7.45 -4.14
CA ILE A 226 1.28 8.66 -3.50
C ILE A 226 0.25 9.30 -2.57
N TYR A 227 -1.01 9.35 -3.01
CA TYR A 227 -2.13 9.88 -2.24
C TYR A 227 -2.75 8.87 -1.29
N GLY A 228 -2.46 7.58 -1.45
CA GLY A 228 -3.03 6.52 -0.65
C GLY A 228 -2.59 6.53 0.80
N PHE A 229 -1.43 7.09 1.10
CA PHE A 229 -0.96 7.29 2.46
C PHE A 229 -1.66 8.47 3.15
N TYR A 230 -2.33 9.35 2.42
CA TYR A 230 -2.98 10.54 2.93
C TYR A 230 -4.38 10.29 3.50
N PRO A 231 -5.33 9.66 2.78
CA PRO A 231 -6.67 9.40 3.31
C PRO A 231 -6.71 8.48 4.52
N SER A 232 -5.62 7.73 4.76
CA SER A 232 -5.53 6.78 5.88
C SER A 232 -5.34 7.46 7.23
N PHE A 233 -5.14 8.78 7.23
CA PHE A 233 -4.86 9.57 8.43
C PHE A 233 -6.02 10.50 8.84
N CYS A 234 -7.09 10.60 8.04
CA CYS A 234 -8.26 11.46 8.34
C CYS A 234 -9.37 10.71 9.09
#